data_3b33ad1134e2b48c848bcb2db799d197
#
_entry.id   3b33ad1134e2b48c848bcb2db799d197
#
_cell.length_a   1.000
_cell.length_b   1.000
_cell.length_c   1.000
_cell.angle_alpha   90.00
_cell.angle_beta   90.00
_cell.angle_gamma   90.00
#
_symmetry.space_group_name_H-M   'P 1'
#
loop_
_entity.id
_entity.type
_entity.pdbx_description
1 polymer ?
#
loop_
_entity_poly.entity_id
_entity_poly.type
_entity_poly.pdbx_seq_one_letter_code
_entity_poly.pdbx_strand_id
1 'polypeptide(L)'
;PRPELGEHIVFTHHPGCYIDKRYNHPYNCEYERDPNSLAYIPYNKGKIYVYGNMHGGYTQYYIALVRELARRINEDLKKGKIAKWHDESHVNHYAATHDDYRVLDPGYCYPVGFEVPFERKIIGVPKDTVFNVNDFKGYYSPTQKNKLLLYIDVIYKKITQNNMPFLYFIRDKIFNKKPAK
;
A
#
# COMPACT_ATOMS: atom_id res chain seq x y z
N PRO A 1 -15.58 24.66 -0.72
CA PRO A 1 -15.29 23.22 -0.91
C PRO A 1 -14.78 23.02 -2.33
N ARG A 2 -13.74 22.23 -2.51
CA ARG A 2 -13.24 21.89 -3.84
C ARG A 2 -14.20 20.90 -4.48
N PRO A 3 -14.79 21.20 -5.66
CA PRO A 3 -15.81 20.34 -6.28
C PRO A 3 -15.31 18.90 -6.52
N GLU A 4 -14.03 18.75 -6.82
CA GLU A 4 -13.40 17.44 -7.05
C GLU A 4 -13.33 16.53 -5.83
N LEU A 5 -13.56 17.06 -4.62
CA LEU A 5 -13.66 16.29 -3.37
C LEU A 5 -15.12 15.96 -3.00
N GLY A 6 -16.08 16.42 -3.78
CA GLY A 6 -17.52 16.26 -3.54
C GLY A 6 -18.11 14.97 -4.10
N GLU A 7 -17.36 13.88 -4.06
CA GLU A 7 -17.83 12.56 -4.51
C GLU A 7 -18.17 11.66 -3.33
N HIS A 8 -18.84 10.53 -3.60
CA HIS A 8 -19.21 9.56 -2.59
C HIS A 8 -18.00 9.10 -1.78
N ILE A 9 -16.99 8.55 -2.46
CA ILE A 9 -15.69 8.16 -1.91
C ILE A 9 -14.61 8.71 -2.82
N VAL A 10 -13.53 9.20 -2.23
CA VAL A 10 -12.38 9.75 -2.94
C VAL A 10 -11.11 9.07 -2.42
N PHE A 11 -10.33 8.50 -3.34
CA PHE A 11 -9.00 8.01 -3.08
C PHE A 11 -7.96 8.86 -3.80
N THR A 12 -6.70 8.77 -3.40
CA THR A 12 -5.56 9.36 -4.11
C THR A 12 -4.69 8.26 -4.71
N HIS A 13 -4.31 8.40 -5.97
CA HIS A 13 -3.39 7.45 -6.60
C HIS A 13 -2.04 7.49 -5.88
N HIS A 14 -1.49 6.32 -5.57
CA HIS A 14 -0.24 6.23 -4.81
C HIS A 14 0.92 6.81 -5.63
N PRO A 15 1.67 7.82 -5.10
CA PRO A 15 2.76 8.48 -5.83
C PRO A 15 3.89 7.52 -6.22
N GLY A 16 4.09 6.44 -5.49
CA GLY A 16 5.06 5.40 -5.83
C GLY A 16 4.88 4.79 -7.22
N CYS A 17 3.66 4.79 -7.76
CA CYS A 17 3.39 4.32 -9.12
C CYS A 17 4.06 5.19 -10.21
N TYR A 18 4.45 6.41 -9.87
CA TYR A 18 5.15 7.34 -10.77
C TYR A 18 6.64 7.45 -10.47
N ILE A 19 7.04 7.19 -9.23
CA ILE A 19 8.44 7.27 -8.77
C ILE A 19 9.18 5.98 -9.12
N ASP A 20 8.54 4.84 -8.89
CA ASP A 20 9.14 3.52 -9.08
C ASP A 20 8.57 2.83 -10.32
N LYS A 21 9.38 2.71 -11.35
CA LYS A 21 9.00 2.08 -12.63
C LYS A 21 8.50 0.63 -12.48
N ARG A 22 8.78 -0.04 -11.37
CA ARG A 22 8.24 -1.38 -11.09
C ARG A 22 6.72 -1.37 -10.96
N TYR A 23 6.14 -0.24 -10.59
CA TYR A 23 4.70 -0.06 -10.39
C TYR A 23 3.97 0.58 -11.58
N ASN A 24 4.62 0.67 -12.74
CA ASN A 24 4.02 1.19 -13.96
C ASN A 24 2.84 0.35 -14.47
N HIS A 25 2.66 -0.86 -13.93
CA HIS A 25 1.55 -1.75 -14.22
C HIS A 25 0.79 -2.12 -12.93
N PRO A 26 -0.55 -2.07 -12.90
CA PRO A 26 -1.34 -2.37 -11.70
C PRO A 26 -0.99 -3.70 -11.04
N TYR A 27 -0.63 -4.74 -11.80
CA TYR A 27 -0.27 -6.06 -11.24
C TYR A 27 1.01 -6.04 -10.42
N ASN A 28 1.90 -5.09 -10.66
CA ASN A 28 3.18 -4.98 -9.99
C ASN A 28 3.08 -4.22 -8.66
N CYS A 29 1.92 -3.64 -8.35
CA CYS A 29 1.72 -2.91 -7.11
C CYS A 29 1.73 -3.84 -5.89
N GLU A 30 2.02 -3.26 -4.74
CA GLU A 30 2.29 -3.94 -3.48
C GLU A 30 1.01 -4.45 -2.77
N TYR A 31 0.07 -5.01 -3.52
CA TYR A 31 -1.16 -5.58 -2.98
C TYR A 31 -0.91 -6.71 -1.97
N GLU A 32 -1.91 -6.96 -1.12
CA GLU A 32 -1.94 -8.17 -0.29
C GLU A 32 -2.13 -9.40 -1.18
N ARG A 33 -1.20 -10.36 -1.07
CA ARG A 33 -1.18 -11.57 -1.90
C ARG A 33 -1.38 -12.86 -1.09
N ASP A 34 -1.60 -12.77 0.22
CA ASP A 34 -2.00 -13.92 1.04
C ASP A 34 -3.50 -14.19 0.86
N PRO A 35 -3.91 -15.34 0.26
CA PRO A 35 -5.31 -15.66 0.02
C PRO A 35 -6.12 -15.88 1.32
N ASN A 36 -5.46 -15.97 2.47
CA ASN A 36 -6.13 -16.08 3.76
C ASN A 36 -6.50 -14.71 4.37
N SER A 37 -6.04 -13.60 3.81
CA SER A 37 -6.43 -12.25 4.20
C SER A 37 -7.68 -11.80 3.45
N LEU A 38 -8.54 -11.04 4.11
CA LEU A 38 -9.67 -10.38 3.46
C LEU A 38 -9.26 -9.20 2.57
N ALA A 39 -7.99 -8.79 2.62
CA ALA A 39 -7.41 -7.83 1.70
C ALA A 39 -6.81 -8.46 0.43
N TYR A 40 -6.92 -9.78 0.26
CA TYR A 40 -6.30 -10.50 -0.85
C TYR A 40 -6.75 -10.01 -2.22
N ILE A 41 -5.78 -9.76 -3.08
CA ILE A 41 -5.97 -9.47 -4.51
C ILE A 41 -5.10 -10.44 -5.32
N PRO A 42 -5.67 -11.25 -6.24
CA PRO A 42 -4.92 -12.14 -7.11
C PRO A 42 -3.89 -11.40 -7.99
N TYR A 43 -2.80 -12.07 -8.38
CA TYR A 43 -1.72 -11.47 -9.19
C TYR A 43 -2.19 -10.91 -10.54
N ASN A 44 -3.25 -11.45 -11.11
CA ASN A 44 -3.83 -10.99 -12.38
C ASN A 44 -4.96 -9.96 -12.19
N LYS A 45 -5.13 -9.47 -10.96
CA LYS A 45 -6.16 -8.50 -10.59
C LYS A 45 -5.54 -7.27 -9.94
N GLY A 46 -6.20 -6.16 -10.13
CA GLY A 46 -5.83 -4.84 -9.63
C GLY A 46 -6.12 -3.80 -10.69
N LYS A 47 -6.81 -2.73 -10.32
CA LYS A 47 -7.19 -1.63 -11.23
C LYS A 47 -6.25 -0.45 -11.04
N ILE A 48 -6.06 -0.06 -9.80
CA ILE A 48 -5.27 1.10 -9.40
C ILE A 48 -4.78 0.88 -7.97
N TYR A 49 -3.58 1.34 -7.67
CA TYR A 49 -3.06 1.31 -6.33
C TYR A 49 -3.26 2.68 -5.67
N VAL A 50 -4.09 2.72 -4.64
CA VAL A 50 -4.44 3.94 -3.93
C VAL A 50 -3.65 4.08 -2.63
N TYR A 51 -3.42 5.31 -2.22
CA TYR A 51 -2.62 5.64 -1.05
C TYR A 51 -3.47 5.66 0.22
N GLY A 52 -3.06 4.89 1.23
CA GLY A 52 -3.80 4.75 2.48
C GLY A 52 -3.87 6.01 3.35
N ASN A 53 -3.01 7.00 3.10
CA ASN A 53 -2.96 8.22 3.92
C ASN A 53 -3.90 9.33 3.44
N MET A 54 -4.44 9.24 2.23
CA MET A 54 -5.23 10.32 1.65
C MET A 54 -6.47 9.78 0.95
N HIS A 55 -7.53 9.71 1.69
CA HIS A 55 -8.86 9.32 1.22
C HIS A 55 -9.95 10.00 2.04
N GLY A 56 -11.16 10.07 1.50
CA GLY A 56 -12.30 10.73 2.14
C GLY A 56 -13.57 10.55 1.33
N GLY A 57 -14.53 11.45 1.53
CA GLY A 57 -15.79 11.45 0.81
C GLY A 57 -16.92 12.09 1.60
N TYR A 58 -18.14 12.00 1.11
CA TYR A 58 -19.31 12.38 1.88
C TYR A 58 -19.46 11.50 3.13
N THR A 59 -19.78 12.11 4.25
CA THR A 59 -19.79 11.49 5.58
C THR A 59 -20.48 10.13 5.59
N GLN A 60 -21.67 10.01 5.01
CA GLN A 60 -22.43 8.76 5.01
C GLN A 60 -21.72 7.61 4.29
N TYR A 61 -21.10 7.88 3.13
CA TYR A 61 -20.40 6.88 2.35
C TYR A 61 -19.03 6.55 2.95
N TYR A 62 -18.34 7.57 3.44
CA TYR A 62 -17.06 7.39 4.08
C TYR A 62 -17.15 6.60 5.40
N ILE A 63 -18.18 6.86 6.22
CA ILE A 63 -18.44 6.05 7.42
C ILE A 63 -18.77 4.59 7.05
N ALA A 64 -19.54 4.36 5.98
CA ALA A 64 -19.83 3.01 5.50
C ALA A 64 -18.54 2.28 5.09
N LEU A 65 -17.67 2.94 4.31
CA LEU A 65 -16.35 2.43 3.95
C LEU A 65 -15.53 2.07 5.20
N VAL A 66 -15.35 3.01 6.14
CA VAL A 66 -14.53 2.80 7.34
C VAL A 66 -15.06 1.63 8.19
N ARG A 67 -16.37 1.48 8.32
CA ARG A 67 -17.00 0.33 9.02
C ARG A 67 -16.68 -0.99 8.33
N GLU A 68 -16.76 -1.04 7.01
CA GLU A 68 -16.43 -2.25 6.26
C GLU A 68 -14.93 -2.59 6.37
N LEU A 69 -14.05 -1.60 6.25
CA LEU A 69 -12.60 -1.80 6.44
C LEU A 69 -12.30 -2.32 7.85
N ALA A 70 -12.89 -1.70 8.89
CA ALA A 70 -12.72 -2.13 10.28
C ALA A 70 -13.24 -3.55 10.51
N ARG A 71 -14.39 -3.92 9.96
CA ARG A 71 -14.92 -5.28 10.01
C ARG A 71 -13.93 -6.29 9.42
N ARG A 72 -13.40 -6.02 8.24
CA ARG A 72 -12.45 -6.90 7.54
C ARG A 72 -11.13 -7.04 8.30
N ILE A 73 -10.59 -5.94 8.79
CA ILE A 73 -9.37 -5.93 9.61
C ILE A 73 -9.59 -6.78 10.87
N ASN A 74 -10.71 -6.59 11.57
CA ASN A 74 -11.03 -7.37 12.76
C ASN A 74 -11.19 -8.88 12.47
N GLU A 75 -11.79 -9.25 11.35
CA GLU A 75 -11.89 -10.66 10.93
C GLU A 75 -10.51 -11.27 10.63
N ASP A 76 -9.62 -10.53 9.98
CA ASP A 76 -8.25 -10.98 9.75
C ASP A 76 -7.49 -11.10 11.08
N LEU A 77 -7.63 -10.14 11.99
CA LEU A 77 -7.00 -10.19 13.31
C LEU A 77 -7.47 -11.39 14.14
N LYS A 78 -8.76 -11.75 14.11
CA LYS A 78 -9.28 -12.98 14.77
C LYS A 78 -8.59 -14.24 14.25
N LYS A 79 -8.15 -14.25 12.99
CA LYS A 79 -7.38 -15.35 12.38
C LYS A 79 -5.87 -15.21 12.58
N GLY A 80 -5.41 -14.22 13.36
CA GLY A 80 -4.00 -13.90 13.55
C GLY A 80 -3.33 -13.34 12.28
N LYS A 81 -4.11 -12.74 11.37
CA LYS A 81 -3.63 -12.13 10.13
C LYS A 81 -3.51 -10.62 10.28
N ILE A 82 -2.41 -10.09 9.77
CA ILE A 82 -2.21 -8.66 9.55
C ILE A 82 -1.83 -8.52 8.07
N ALA A 83 -2.61 -7.76 7.31
CA ALA A 83 -2.34 -7.53 5.91
C ALA A 83 -1.01 -6.78 5.71
N LYS A 84 -0.36 -6.95 4.57
CA LYS A 84 1.00 -6.48 4.25
C LYS A 84 1.21 -4.99 4.58
N TRP A 85 0.29 -4.15 4.16
CA TRP A 85 0.29 -2.70 4.41
C TRP A 85 -0.89 -2.28 5.29
N HIS A 86 -1.24 -3.14 6.26
CA HIS A 86 -2.28 -2.88 7.25
C HIS A 86 -3.61 -2.43 6.60
N ASP A 87 -4.12 -1.27 6.99
CA ASP A 87 -5.34 -0.66 6.46
C ASP A 87 -5.26 -0.33 4.96
N GLU A 88 -4.11 0.12 4.45
CA GLU A 88 -3.91 0.41 3.02
C GLU A 88 -4.19 -0.82 2.14
N SER A 89 -3.82 -2.03 2.59
CA SER A 89 -4.13 -3.25 1.86
C SER A 89 -5.64 -3.47 1.74
N HIS A 90 -6.40 -3.21 2.79
CA HIS A 90 -7.87 -3.32 2.78
C HIS A 90 -8.52 -2.22 1.93
N VAL A 91 -8.00 -0.99 1.96
CA VAL A 91 -8.43 0.11 1.08
C VAL A 91 -8.22 -0.28 -0.38
N ASN A 92 -7.05 -0.82 -0.71
CA ASN A 92 -6.73 -1.25 -2.07
C ASN A 92 -7.60 -2.43 -2.54
N HIS A 93 -7.98 -3.34 -1.63
CA HIS A 93 -8.95 -4.38 -1.96
C HIS A 93 -10.33 -3.77 -2.28
N TYR A 94 -10.78 -2.77 -1.52
CA TYR A 94 -12.02 -2.06 -1.82
C TYR A 94 -11.95 -1.44 -3.22
N ALA A 95 -10.89 -0.68 -3.51
CA ALA A 95 -10.67 -0.07 -4.81
C ALA A 95 -10.60 -1.08 -5.98
N ALA A 96 -10.12 -2.30 -5.72
CA ALA A 96 -10.06 -3.36 -6.73
C ALA A 96 -11.42 -4.02 -7.01
N THR A 97 -12.36 -3.96 -6.05
CA THR A 97 -13.64 -4.70 -6.10
C THR A 97 -14.87 -3.81 -6.27
N HIS A 98 -14.73 -2.48 -6.15
CA HIS A 98 -15.81 -1.50 -6.28
C HIS A 98 -15.48 -0.48 -7.37
N ASP A 99 -16.48 0.27 -7.82
CA ASP A 99 -16.35 1.32 -8.84
C ASP A 99 -17.03 2.65 -8.40
N ASP A 100 -17.54 2.73 -7.18
CA ASP A 100 -18.30 3.85 -6.60
C ASP A 100 -17.39 4.91 -5.95
N TYR A 101 -16.22 5.13 -6.50
CA TYR A 101 -15.24 6.08 -5.99
C TYR A 101 -14.57 6.89 -7.11
N ARG A 102 -14.01 8.01 -6.73
CA ARG A 102 -13.15 8.83 -7.59
C ARG A 102 -11.70 8.72 -7.15
N VAL A 103 -10.78 8.75 -8.11
CA VAL A 103 -9.34 8.78 -7.84
C VAL A 103 -8.78 10.15 -8.22
N LEU A 104 -8.10 10.77 -7.27
CA LEU A 104 -7.34 12.00 -7.46
C LEU A 104 -5.91 11.66 -7.86
N ASP A 105 -5.28 12.60 -8.55
CA ASP A 105 -3.86 12.52 -8.88
C ASP A 105 -2.95 12.62 -7.64
N PRO A 106 -1.68 12.18 -7.71
CA PRO A 106 -0.74 12.23 -6.59
C PRO A 106 -0.40 13.65 -6.10
N GLY A 107 -0.80 14.70 -6.79
CA GLY A 107 -0.69 16.08 -6.31
C GLY A 107 -1.40 16.32 -4.98
N TYR A 108 -2.43 15.51 -4.66
CA TYR A 108 -3.13 15.53 -3.36
C TYR A 108 -2.39 14.76 -2.25
N CYS A 109 -1.29 14.11 -2.56
CA CYS A 109 -0.36 13.51 -1.58
C CYS A 109 1.06 13.57 -2.14
N TYR A 110 1.50 14.78 -2.49
CA TYR A 110 2.78 15.01 -3.17
C TYR A 110 3.95 14.65 -2.25
N PRO A 111 4.83 13.71 -2.64
CA PRO A 111 5.89 13.23 -1.78
C PRO A 111 7.04 14.24 -1.69
N VAL A 112 7.51 14.53 -0.48
CA VAL A 112 8.70 15.36 -0.26
C VAL A 112 9.96 14.62 -0.78
N GLY A 113 10.82 15.34 -1.51
CA GLY A 113 12.07 14.80 -2.01
C GLY A 113 11.96 13.98 -3.31
N PHE A 114 10.78 13.88 -3.89
CA PHE A 114 10.55 13.24 -5.18
C PHE A 114 9.80 14.16 -6.13
N GLU A 115 9.95 13.92 -7.43
CA GLU A 115 9.21 14.62 -8.47
C GLU A 115 8.18 13.68 -9.10
N VAL A 116 6.93 14.14 -9.16
CA VAL A 116 5.84 13.50 -9.91
C VAL A 116 5.21 14.54 -10.84
N PRO A 117 4.65 14.13 -11.99
CA PRO A 117 4.19 15.07 -13.04
C PRO A 117 2.82 15.68 -12.71
N PHE A 118 2.65 16.17 -11.47
CA PHE A 118 1.41 16.75 -10.97
C PHE A 118 1.68 18.02 -10.16
N GLU A 119 0.71 18.93 -10.17
CA GLU A 119 0.76 20.11 -9.30
C GLU A 119 0.72 19.71 -7.82
N ARG A 120 1.54 20.38 -7.00
CA ARG A 120 1.58 20.18 -5.54
C ARG A 120 0.37 20.80 -4.88
N LYS A 121 -0.63 20.02 -4.51
CA LYS A 121 -1.88 20.47 -3.86
C LYS A 121 -1.85 20.22 -2.34
N ILE A 122 -1.40 19.02 -1.93
CA ILE A 122 -1.21 18.64 -0.53
C ILE A 122 0.13 17.91 -0.44
N ILE A 123 1.01 18.35 0.46
CA ILE A 123 2.35 17.79 0.61
C ILE A 123 2.32 16.69 1.66
N GLY A 124 2.76 15.50 1.28
CA GLY A 124 2.96 14.35 2.17
C GLY A 124 4.32 14.41 2.83
N VAL A 125 4.38 14.78 4.11
CA VAL A 125 5.63 14.85 4.87
C VAL A 125 5.96 13.48 5.46
N PRO A 126 7.19 12.95 5.26
CA PRO A 126 7.61 11.69 5.88
C PRO A 126 7.58 11.78 7.40
N LYS A 127 7.06 10.75 8.08
CA LYS A 127 6.90 10.73 9.55
C LYS A 127 8.22 10.88 10.29
N ASP A 128 9.28 10.27 9.77
CA ASP A 128 10.63 10.27 10.33
C ASP A 128 11.31 11.64 10.29
N THR A 129 10.80 12.60 9.54
CA THR A 129 11.25 14.00 9.60
C THR A 129 10.70 14.77 10.79
N VAL A 130 9.65 14.23 11.44
CA VAL A 130 8.92 14.90 12.54
C VAL A 130 9.20 14.22 13.89
N PHE A 131 9.31 12.89 13.88
CA PHE A 131 9.60 12.10 15.09
C PHE A 131 10.25 10.75 14.72
N ASN A 132 10.95 10.17 15.69
CA ASN A 132 11.57 8.86 15.50
C ASN A 132 10.48 7.76 15.49
N VAL A 133 10.16 7.27 14.31
CA VAL A 133 9.11 6.23 14.12
C VAL A 133 9.45 4.94 14.85
N ASN A 134 10.75 4.63 15.04
CA ASN A 134 11.17 3.39 15.71
C ASN A 134 10.82 3.39 17.21
N ASP A 135 10.80 4.56 17.85
CA ASP A 135 10.41 4.70 19.25
C ASP A 135 8.96 4.30 19.50
N PHE A 136 8.09 4.48 18.49
CA PHE A 136 6.68 4.11 18.56
C PHE A 136 6.41 2.66 18.12
N LYS A 137 7.21 2.13 17.19
CA LYS A 137 6.98 0.80 16.63
C LYS A 137 7.65 -0.33 17.39
N GLY A 138 8.48 -0.03 18.39
CA GLY A 138 9.22 -1.04 19.16
C GLY A 138 10.13 -1.90 18.28
N TYR A 139 10.65 -1.35 17.18
CA TYR A 139 11.55 -2.09 16.31
C TYR A 139 12.86 -2.39 17.02
N TYR A 140 13.07 -3.66 17.30
CA TYR A 140 14.40 -4.16 17.66
C TYR A 140 15.37 -3.90 16.51
N SER A 141 16.60 -3.53 16.87
CA SER A 141 17.69 -3.48 15.89
C SER A 141 17.74 -4.79 15.12
N PRO A 142 17.78 -4.78 13.77
CA PRO A 142 17.77 -6.02 13.00
C PRO A 142 18.93 -6.91 13.45
N THR A 143 18.65 -8.16 13.75
CA THR A 143 19.68 -9.17 13.98
C THR A 143 20.59 -9.29 12.74
N GLN A 144 21.80 -9.82 12.88
CA GLN A 144 22.73 -9.97 11.76
C GLN A 144 22.10 -10.78 10.60
N LYS A 145 21.25 -11.76 10.93
CA LYS A 145 20.47 -12.54 9.97
C LYS A 145 19.45 -11.68 9.21
N ASN A 146 18.79 -10.74 9.89
CA ASN A 146 17.84 -9.82 9.28
C ASN A 146 18.54 -8.78 8.39
N LYS A 147 19.77 -8.35 8.75
CA LYS A 147 20.60 -7.47 7.90
C LYS A 147 20.98 -8.16 6.59
N LEU A 148 21.33 -9.44 6.63
CA LEU A 148 21.64 -10.22 5.42
C LEU A 148 20.41 -10.33 4.51
N LEU A 149 19.25 -10.64 5.08
CA LEU A 149 17.98 -10.72 4.33
C LEU A 149 17.62 -9.36 3.69
N LEU A 150 17.80 -8.28 4.43
CA LEU A 150 17.60 -6.92 3.92
C LEU A 150 18.56 -6.61 2.77
N TYR A 151 19.83 -7.03 2.89
CA TYR A 151 20.83 -6.85 1.83
C TYR A 151 20.50 -7.64 0.57
N ILE A 152 20.04 -8.89 0.74
CA ILE A 152 19.55 -9.74 -0.35
C ILE A 152 18.33 -9.10 -1.04
N ASP A 153 17.39 -8.54 -0.28
CA ASP A 153 16.22 -7.84 -0.84
C ASP A 153 16.63 -6.58 -1.63
N VAL A 154 17.60 -5.83 -1.15
CA VAL A 154 18.17 -4.66 -1.87
C VAL A 154 18.86 -5.08 -3.16
N ILE A 155 19.67 -6.14 -3.13
CA ILE A 155 20.33 -6.68 -4.33
C ILE A 155 19.28 -7.19 -5.32
N TYR A 156 18.32 -7.96 -4.84
CA TYR A 156 17.23 -8.47 -5.64
C TYR A 156 16.43 -7.35 -6.30
N LYS A 157 16.08 -6.29 -5.55
CA LYS A 157 15.42 -5.09 -6.10
C LYS A 157 16.25 -4.42 -7.19
N LYS A 158 17.58 -4.35 -7.03
CA LYS A 158 18.48 -3.80 -8.08
C LYS A 158 18.54 -4.68 -9.32
N ILE A 159 18.55 -5.99 -9.17
CA ILE A 159 18.61 -6.94 -10.30
C ILE A 159 17.29 -6.98 -11.06
N THR A 160 16.16 -6.86 -10.35
CA THR A 160 14.81 -6.99 -10.93
C THR A 160 14.24 -5.66 -11.43
N GLN A 161 15.02 -4.61 -11.52
CA GLN A 161 14.58 -3.30 -12.08
C GLN A 161 14.05 -3.40 -13.52
N ASN A 162 14.18 -4.54 -14.19
CA ASN A 162 13.66 -4.83 -15.51
C ASN A 162 12.44 -5.78 -15.45
N ASN A 163 11.31 -5.32 -14.89
CA ASN A 163 9.95 -5.87 -15.08
C ASN A 163 9.84 -7.39 -15.38
N MET A 164 10.23 -8.25 -14.45
CA MET A 164 9.92 -9.69 -14.55
C MET A 164 8.93 -10.11 -13.44
N PRO A 165 7.61 -10.17 -13.71
CA PRO A 165 6.58 -10.58 -12.74
C PRO A 165 6.86 -11.93 -12.07
N PHE A 166 7.49 -12.85 -12.79
CA PHE A 166 7.87 -14.17 -12.31
C PHE A 166 8.86 -14.14 -11.13
N LEU A 167 9.79 -13.18 -11.12
CA LEU A 167 10.76 -13.03 -10.03
C LEU A 167 10.12 -12.49 -8.75
N TYR A 168 9.05 -11.72 -8.84
CA TYR A 168 8.26 -11.30 -7.67
C TYR A 168 7.54 -12.47 -7.02
N PHE A 169 7.01 -13.39 -7.83
CA PHE A 169 6.39 -14.61 -7.33
C PHE A 169 7.38 -15.50 -6.57
N ILE A 170 8.61 -15.64 -7.06
CA ILE A 170 9.68 -16.39 -6.37
C ILE A 170 10.07 -15.70 -5.07
N ARG A 171 10.22 -14.38 -5.06
CA ARG A 171 10.51 -13.59 -3.86
C ARG A 171 9.48 -13.86 -2.78
N ASP A 172 8.20 -13.73 -3.10
CA ASP A 172 7.12 -13.90 -2.12
C ASP A 172 7.07 -15.32 -1.57
N LYS A 173 7.39 -16.34 -2.36
CA LYS A 173 7.54 -17.72 -1.86
C LYS A 173 8.73 -17.93 -0.93
N ILE A 174 9.84 -17.22 -1.17
CA ILE A 174 11.07 -17.37 -0.38
C ILE A 174 10.97 -16.58 0.92
N PHE A 175 10.49 -15.32 0.88
CA PHE A 175 10.56 -14.41 2.01
C PHE A 175 9.30 -14.43 2.89
N ASN A 176 8.15 -14.87 2.37
CA ASN A 176 6.91 -15.00 3.13
C ASN A 176 6.67 -16.40 3.72
N LYS A 177 7.62 -17.34 3.60
CA LYS A 177 7.57 -18.57 4.39
C LYS A 177 7.76 -18.20 5.87
N LYS A 178 6.67 -18.31 6.65
CA LYS A 178 6.76 -18.27 8.12
C LYS A 178 7.76 -19.33 8.57
N PRO A 179 8.62 -19.05 9.56
CA PRO A 179 9.37 -20.09 10.22
C PRO A 179 8.38 -21.14 10.74
N ALA A 180 8.63 -22.40 10.43
CA ALA A 180 7.92 -23.51 11.07
C ALA A 180 8.04 -23.33 12.59
N LYS A 181 6.91 -23.49 13.29
CA LYS A 181 6.86 -23.44 14.74
C LYS A 181 7.73 -24.50 15.36
#